data_eaaf87b792e10962b0c31bcb2b9e1aa9
#
_entry.id   eaaf87b792e10962b0c31bcb2b9e1aa9
#
_cell.length_a   1.000
_cell.length_b   1.000
_cell.length_c   1.000
_cell.angle_alpha   90.00
_cell.angle_beta   90.00
_cell.angle_gamma   90.00
#
_symmetry.space_group_name_H-M   'P 1'
#
loop_
_entity.id
_entity.type
_entity.pdbx_description
1 polymer ?
#
loop_
_entity_poly.entity_id
_entity_poly.type
_entity_poly.pdbx_seq_one_letter_code
_entity_poly.pdbx_strand_id
1 'polypeptide(L)'
;MRPGFHRVAAMLLLLAVTAFAADKPQIFIGKVSDAMCGAQHMMAGASDADCTRACVKQGSKYALVVGDKVYTLEGGDAAALDKLAGQNAIISGTLKGKTITVASVAPAK
;
A
#
# COMPACT_ATOMS: atom_id res chain seq x y z
N MET A 1 54.99 -45.88 6.29
CA MET A 1 53.80 -45.23 6.96
C MET A 1 53.47 -43.96 6.20
N ARG A 2 52.39 -43.95 5.53
CA ARG A 2 51.91 -42.74 4.84
C ARG A 2 50.87 -42.07 5.75
N PRO A 3 51.07 -40.84 6.16
CA PRO A 3 50.02 -40.08 6.83
C PRO A 3 48.86 -39.94 5.88
N GLY A 4 47.71 -40.48 6.21
CA GLY A 4 46.54 -40.29 5.46
C GLY A 4 46.11 -38.83 5.57
N PHE A 5 46.23 -38.12 4.48
CA PHE A 5 45.66 -36.79 4.36
C PHE A 5 44.15 -36.99 4.33
N HIS A 6 43.52 -36.88 5.46
CA HIS A 6 42.10 -36.67 5.52
C HIS A 6 41.84 -35.25 5.01
N ARG A 7 41.60 -35.17 3.74
CA ARG A 7 41.01 -33.96 3.23
C ARG A 7 39.62 -33.86 3.81
N VAL A 8 39.53 -33.21 4.93
CA VAL A 8 38.26 -32.69 5.38
C VAL A 8 37.88 -31.62 4.37
N ALA A 9 37.09 -31.99 3.39
CA ALA A 9 36.41 -31.06 2.57
C ALA A 9 35.44 -30.36 3.52
N ALA A 10 35.85 -29.22 4.04
CA ALA A 10 34.94 -28.31 4.70
C ALA A 10 33.98 -27.84 3.61
N MET A 11 32.87 -28.53 3.49
CA MET A 11 31.77 -28.12 2.68
C MET A 11 31.22 -26.87 3.39
N LEU A 12 31.70 -25.70 2.97
CA LEU A 12 31.07 -24.46 3.32
C LEU A 12 29.67 -24.50 2.70
N LEU A 13 28.70 -24.91 3.52
CA LEU A 13 27.32 -24.67 3.21
C LEU A 13 27.15 -23.15 3.25
N LEU A 14 27.26 -22.53 2.07
CA LEU A 14 26.76 -21.18 1.89
C LEU A 14 25.23 -21.30 2.06
N LEU A 15 24.75 -21.10 3.26
CA LEU A 15 23.38 -20.76 3.50
C LEU A 15 23.18 -19.41 2.83
N ALA A 16 22.72 -19.45 1.58
CA ALA A 16 22.15 -18.28 0.95
C ALA A 16 20.91 -17.94 1.77
N VAL A 17 21.08 -17.08 2.75
CA VAL A 17 19.95 -16.42 3.39
C VAL A 17 19.39 -15.51 2.33
N THR A 18 18.41 -16.02 1.56
CA THR A 18 17.54 -15.14 0.81
C THR A 18 16.77 -14.34 1.84
N ALA A 19 17.35 -13.22 2.21
CA ALA A 19 16.60 -12.22 2.94
C ALA A 19 15.47 -11.80 1.99
N PHE A 20 14.27 -12.33 2.22
CA PHE A 20 13.08 -11.67 1.75
C PHE A 20 13.10 -10.31 2.43
N ALA A 21 13.59 -9.29 1.70
CA ALA A 21 13.38 -7.93 2.12
C ALA A 21 11.87 -7.75 2.19
N ALA A 22 11.29 -7.87 3.40
CA ALA A 22 9.93 -7.46 3.61
C ALA A 22 9.84 -6.03 3.10
N ASP A 23 8.91 -5.79 2.17
CA ASP A 23 8.67 -4.46 1.66
C ASP A 23 8.50 -3.52 2.84
N LYS A 24 9.37 -2.53 2.94
CA LYS A 24 9.33 -1.59 4.06
C LYS A 24 8.12 -0.69 3.89
N PRO A 25 7.40 -0.38 5.00
CA PRO A 25 6.35 0.61 4.96
C PRO A 25 6.86 1.94 4.40
N GLN A 26 6.07 2.53 3.53
CA GLN A 26 6.32 3.83 2.94
C GLN A 26 5.23 4.81 3.35
N ILE A 27 5.52 6.09 3.22
CA ILE A 27 4.56 7.17 3.50
C ILE A 27 4.07 7.72 2.16
N PHE A 28 2.75 7.80 2.03
CA PHE A 28 2.09 8.39 0.87
C PHE A 28 1.20 9.53 1.33
N ILE A 29 1.24 10.63 0.63
CA ILE A 29 0.38 11.78 0.88
C ILE A 29 -0.44 12.04 -0.37
N GLY A 30 -1.74 12.04 -0.23
CA GLY A 30 -2.64 12.25 -1.35
C GLY A 30 -4.09 12.39 -0.91
N LYS A 31 -4.97 12.52 -1.90
CA LYS A 31 -6.40 12.64 -1.67
C LYS A 31 -7.04 11.27 -1.56
N VAL A 32 -7.88 11.08 -0.55
CA VAL A 32 -8.70 9.87 -0.41
C VAL A 32 -9.84 9.91 -1.42
N SER A 33 -9.88 8.89 -2.25
CA SER A 33 -10.85 8.71 -3.32
C SER A 33 -11.33 7.24 -3.31
N ASP A 34 -11.94 6.82 -4.39
CA ASP A 34 -12.33 5.44 -4.61
C ASP A 34 -11.70 4.88 -5.89
N ALA A 35 -11.59 3.57 -5.94
CA ALA A 35 -10.91 2.89 -7.04
C ALA A 35 -11.70 2.94 -8.37
N MET A 36 -13.00 3.17 -8.32
CA MET A 36 -13.83 3.26 -9.54
C MET A 36 -13.64 4.58 -10.27
N CYS A 37 -13.65 5.70 -9.56
CA CYS A 37 -13.52 7.03 -10.16
C CYS A 37 -12.06 7.51 -10.20
N GLY A 38 -11.23 7.05 -9.27
CA GLY A 38 -9.83 7.43 -9.21
C GLY A 38 -9.65 8.94 -9.05
N ALA A 39 -8.88 9.55 -9.95
CA ALA A 39 -8.58 10.98 -9.92
C ALA A 39 -9.74 11.86 -10.41
N GLN A 40 -10.69 11.28 -11.13
CA GLN A 40 -11.83 12.01 -11.70
C GLN A 40 -13.14 11.43 -11.18
N HIS A 41 -13.95 12.27 -10.57
CA HIS A 41 -15.27 11.90 -10.10
C HIS A 41 -16.31 12.12 -11.20
N MET A 42 -17.08 11.07 -11.49
CA MET A 42 -18.00 11.03 -12.63
C MET A 42 -19.43 11.43 -12.27
N MET A 43 -19.73 11.65 -10.99
CA MET A 43 -21.06 12.06 -10.55
C MET A 43 -21.17 13.59 -10.60
N ALA A 44 -21.92 14.08 -11.60
CA ALA A 44 -22.18 15.50 -11.74
C ALA A 44 -22.89 16.08 -10.51
N GLY A 45 -22.39 17.19 -9.99
CA GLY A 45 -22.97 17.90 -8.85
C GLY A 45 -22.65 17.30 -7.48
N ALA A 46 -21.98 16.14 -7.40
CA ALA A 46 -21.51 15.59 -6.14
C ALA A 46 -20.12 16.12 -5.78
N SER A 47 -19.87 16.34 -4.48
CA SER A 47 -18.52 16.63 -4.01
C SER A 47 -17.63 15.38 -4.13
N ASP A 48 -16.31 15.57 -4.11
CA ASP A 48 -15.34 14.45 -4.11
C ASP A 48 -15.63 13.50 -2.94
N ALA A 49 -15.93 14.03 -1.77
CA ALA A 49 -16.27 13.24 -0.59
C ALA A 49 -17.52 12.40 -0.80
N ASP A 50 -18.58 13.00 -1.31
CA ASP A 50 -19.86 12.31 -1.52
C ASP A 50 -19.75 11.25 -2.62
N CYS A 51 -19.02 11.56 -3.69
CA CYS A 51 -18.77 10.60 -4.76
C CYS A 51 -17.97 9.38 -4.26
N THR A 52 -16.91 9.62 -3.49
CA THR A 52 -16.10 8.56 -2.89
C THR A 52 -16.93 7.67 -1.98
N ARG A 53 -17.72 8.26 -1.10
CA ARG A 53 -18.58 7.50 -0.18
C ARG A 53 -19.64 6.69 -0.90
N ALA A 54 -20.25 7.26 -1.93
CA ALA A 54 -21.26 6.56 -2.72
C ALA A 54 -20.66 5.35 -3.45
N CYS A 55 -19.50 5.49 -4.05
CA CYS A 55 -18.82 4.39 -4.74
C CYS A 55 -18.39 3.29 -3.77
N VAL A 56 -17.87 3.65 -2.60
CA VAL A 56 -17.46 2.68 -1.59
C VAL A 56 -18.67 1.90 -1.06
N LYS A 57 -19.81 2.55 -0.88
CA LYS A 57 -21.07 1.86 -0.51
C LYS A 57 -21.51 0.84 -1.55
N GLN A 58 -21.17 1.04 -2.82
CA GLN A 58 -21.45 0.12 -3.91
C GLN A 58 -20.42 -1.00 -4.06
N GLY A 59 -19.44 -1.07 -3.17
CA GLY A 59 -18.43 -2.11 -3.14
C GLY A 59 -17.08 -1.71 -3.70
N SER A 60 -16.87 -0.46 -4.09
CA SER A 60 -15.55 0.02 -4.48
C SER A 60 -14.61 0.07 -3.28
N LYS A 61 -13.33 -0.21 -3.52
CA LYS A 61 -12.29 0.04 -2.53
C LYS A 61 -11.96 1.53 -2.46
N TYR A 62 -11.46 1.98 -1.32
CA TYR A 62 -10.83 3.30 -1.25
C TYR A 62 -9.57 3.33 -2.10
N ALA A 63 -9.21 4.52 -2.55
CA ALA A 63 -7.98 4.78 -3.28
C ALA A 63 -7.31 6.03 -2.76
N LEU A 64 -6.03 6.16 -3.03
CA LEU A 64 -5.26 7.37 -2.75
C LEU A 64 -4.77 7.95 -4.07
N VAL A 65 -5.09 9.21 -4.32
CA VAL A 65 -4.63 9.94 -5.50
C VAL A 65 -3.41 10.76 -5.12
N VAL A 66 -2.27 10.39 -5.68
CA VAL A 66 -0.99 11.08 -5.48
C VAL A 66 -0.55 11.66 -6.81
N GLY A 67 -0.80 12.95 -7.01
CA GLY A 67 -0.57 13.59 -8.31
C GLY A 67 -1.47 12.98 -9.39
N ASP A 68 -0.88 12.40 -10.40
CA ASP A 68 -1.57 11.70 -11.50
C ASP A 68 -1.69 10.18 -11.28
N LYS A 69 -1.18 9.68 -10.15
CA LYS A 69 -1.22 8.25 -9.81
C LYS A 69 -2.36 7.93 -8.87
N VAL A 70 -3.00 6.80 -9.10
CA VAL A 70 -4.07 6.28 -8.25
C VAL A 70 -3.64 4.94 -7.68
N TYR A 71 -3.61 4.85 -6.35
CA TYR A 71 -3.30 3.63 -5.64
C TYR A 71 -4.55 3.09 -4.97
N THR A 72 -4.83 1.80 -5.16
CA THR A 72 -5.90 1.13 -4.42
C THR A 72 -5.45 0.90 -2.98
N LEU A 73 -6.32 1.20 -2.03
CA LEU A 73 -6.05 0.98 -0.62
C LEU A 73 -6.69 -0.34 -0.17
N GLU A 74 -5.90 -1.19 0.47
CA GLU A 74 -6.37 -2.43 1.08
C GLU A 74 -6.15 -2.39 2.58
N GLY A 75 -7.17 -2.81 3.33
CA GLY A 75 -7.12 -2.78 4.77
C GLY A 75 -7.17 -1.37 5.33
N GLY A 76 -6.68 -1.23 6.54
CA GLY A 76 -6.71 0.03 7.27
C GLY A 76 -8.03 0.28 7.96
N ASP A 77 -8.14 1.45 8.60
CA ASP A 77 -9.34 1.87 9.30
C ASP A 77 -10.34 2.50 8.33
N ALA A 78 -11.38 1.75 7.98
CA ALA A 78 -12.41 2.22 7.06
C ALA A 78 -13.15 3.47 7.59
N ALA A 79 -13.33 3.59 8.89
CA ALA A 79 -13.95 4.78 9.48
C ALA A 79 -13.06 6.02 9.33
N ALA A 80 -11.76 5.88 9.47
CA ALA A 80 -10.82 6.97 9.25
C ALA A 80 -10.79 7.39 7.76
N LEU A 81 -10.79 6.43 6.85
CA LEU A 81 -10.84 6.71 5.42
C LEU A 81 -12.14 7.40 5.01
N ASP A 82 -13.26 6.98 5.59
CA ASP A 82 -14.56 7.62 5.36
C ASP A 82 -14.56 9.08 5.81
N LYS A 83 -14.03 9.37 6.97
CA LYS A 83 -13.89 10.75 7.46
C LYS A 83 -13.02 11.62 6.58
N LEU A 84 -12.00 11.04 5.96
CA LEU A 84 -11.06 11.75 5.11
C LEU A 84 -11.42 11.70 3.62
N ALA A 85 -12.56 11.13 3.27
CA ALA A 85 -12.99 11.05 1.87
C ALA A 85 -12.98 12.44 1.21
N GLY A 86 -12.34 12.56 0.06
CA GLY A 86 -12.17 13.83 -0.65
C GLY A 86 -11.12 14.77 -0.06
N GLN A 87 -10.46 14.39 1.00
CA GLN A 87 -9.43 15.19 1.68
C GLN A 87 -8.05 14.56 1.54
N ASN A 88 -7.02 15.38 1.74
CA ASN A 88 -5.66 14.88 1.78
C ASN A 88 -5.39 14.10 3.07
N ALA A 89 -4.74 12.97 2.90
CA ALA A 89 -4.39 12.08 4.00
C ALA A 89 -2.93 11.63 3.89
N ILE A 90 -2.39 11.26 5.04
CA ILE A 90 -1.09 10.60 5.14
C ILE A 90 -1.35 9.13 5.36
N ILE A 91 -0.94 8.29 4.42
CA ILE A 91 -1.09 6.84 4.49
C ILE A 91 0.28 6.22 4.67
N SER A 92 0.44 5.44 5.72
CA SER A 92 1.59 4.56 5.86
C SER A 92 1.18 3.15 5.43
N GLY A 93 1.99 2.51 4.63
CA GLY A 93 1.68 1.16 4.18
C GLY A 93 2.72 0.59 3.23
N THR A 94 2.46 -0.60 2.78
CA THR A 94 3.34 -1.36 1.90
C THR A 94 2.77 -1.36 0.49
N LEU A 95 3.57 -0.92 -0.48
CA LEU A 95 3.18 -0.85 -1.88
C LEU A 95 3.52 -2.17 -2.60
N LYS A 96 2.53 -2.73 -3.27
CA LYS A 96 2.70 -3.81 -4.26
C LYS A 96 1.96 -3.43 -5.54
N GLY A 97 2.71 -3.20 -6.62
CA GLY A 97 2.12 -2.71 -7.86
C GLY A 97 1.44 -1.35 -7.64
N LYS A 98 0.13 -1.31 -7.79
CA LYS A 98 -0.69 -0.12 -7.55
C LYS A 98 -1.57 -0.22 -6.31
N THR A 99 -1.28 -1.17 -5.43
CA THR A 99 -2.05 -1.42 -4.22
C THR A 99 -1.20 -1.13 -3.00
N ILE A 100 -1.72 -0.33 -2.09
CA ILE A 100 -1.11 -0.05 -0.79
C ILE A 100 -1.87 -0.86 0.26
N THR A 101 -1.15 -1.75 0.95
CA THR A 101 -1.67 -2.38 2.17
C THR A 101 -1.49 -1.39 3.31
N VAL A 102 -2.58 -0.87 3.82
CA VAL A 102 -2.58 0.27 4.75
C VAL A 102 -2.22 -0.19 6.16
N ALA A 103 -1.22 0.45 6.74
CA ALA A 103 -0.85 0.27 8.14
C ALA A 103 -1.44 1.37 9.03
N SER A 104 -1.43 2.62 8.57
CA SER A 104 -2.01 3.75 9.31
C SER A 104 -2.55 4.83 8.39
N VAL A 105 -3.52 5.58 8.92
CA VAL A 105 -4.20 6.68 8.25
C VAL A 105 -4.19 7.89 9.18
N ALA A 106 -3.79 9.04 8.65
CA ALA A 106 -3.84 10.31 9.38
C ALA A 106 -4.24 11.45 8.44
N PRO A 107 -4.88 12.51 8.96
CA PRO A 107 -5.15 13.67 8.12
C PRO A 107 -3.84 14.38 7.75
N ALA A 108 -3.74 14.83 6.50
CA ALA A 108 -2.68 15.72 6.07
C ALA A 108 -3.15 17.16 6.27
N LYS A 109 -2.35 17.92 6.95
CA LYS A 109 -2.62 19.35 7.13
C LYS A 109 -1.98 20.16 6.02
#